data_a8d5f9a7b51a8d8dc3662db0988e491a
#
_entry.id   a8d5f9a7b51a8d8dc3662db0988e491a
#
_cell.length_a   1.000
_cell.length_b   1.000
_cell.length_c   1.000
_cell.angle_alpha   90.00
_cell.angle_beta   90.00
_cell.angle_gamma   90.00
#
_symmetry.space_group_name_H-M   'P 1'
#
loop_
_entity.id
_entity.type
_entity.pdbx_description
1 polymer ?
#
loop_
_entity_poly.entity_id
_entity_poly.type
_entity_poly.pdbx_seq_one_letter_code
_entity_poly.pdbx_strand_id
1 'polypeptide(L)'
;MKIFLTAINAKYIHSNLAVYNLRAYAKDYQEQIAIGEYTINNRVDYILEQIYKAKPDVLCFSCYIWNMDYVEELITEYHKLCPEVPIWVGGPEVSYEVETFLAEHPQVTGVMIGEGERTFEQLCGYYVNQAGSLDEIRGIAFRNQDSGKTVFTLPQEPMNMSDIPFCYDHIENFENRIIYYESSRGCPFNCSYCLSSIDKKLRFRDIELVKKELAFFIEKKVPQVKFVDRTFNCRHDHAMEIWRFVKEHDNGITNFHFEISADLLNEEELALIHDMRPGLIQLEIGVQSTNETTIREIHRTMKLELLKDIVRKIQSGENIHEHLDLIAGLPYEDYATFAKSFDEIYALKPNQLQLGFLKVLKGSYMYEHAAEYEIVYHAKTPYEVMKTKWLSFDDVLKIKQVEEMLEVYYNSGQFEITMKVMEPLFDSAFAMFQELGVFYEEKGYFGMSHSRIRRAEILLEFMREQKSEDAVLQMLEESLTFDLYYRENCKSRPLWAPSPAEFKEQTRYYCKNGVKSHVEPFHYRFPEKSKKALNEIPTRLKQPVYMLFDYENRDPLDHQAHVTEVAAVSMAEETKSAGKAKLC
;
A
#
# COMPACT_ATOMS: atom_id res chain seq x y z
N MET A 1 30.61 0.07 24.53
CA MET A 1 30.32 -0.57 23.25
C MET A 1 28.95 -0.09 22.80
N LYS A 2 28.85 0.42 21.57
CA LYS A 2 27.61 0.91 20.95
C LYS A 2 27.39 0.20 19.61
N ILE A 3 26.32 -0.57 19.51
CA ILE A 3 25.86 -1.22 18.30
C ILE A 3 24.78 -0.34 17.68
N PHE A 4 24.91 0.05 16.43
CA PHE A 4 23.98 0.95 15.77
C PHE A 4 23.26 0.23 14.62
N LEU A 5 21.95 0.01 14.82
CA LEU A 5 21.06 -0.56 13.80
C LEU A 5 20.53 0.57 12.92
N THR A 6 20.83 0.51 11.63
CA THR A 6 20.38 1.50 10.64
C THR A 6 19.27 0.90 9.78
N ALA A 7 18.13 1.58 9.76
CA ALA A 7 16.99 1.27 8.91
C ALA A 7 16.68 2.45 8.00
N ILE A 8 16.48 2.20 6.70
CA ILE A 8 16.08 3.21 5.71
C ILE A 8 14.76 2.75 5.10
N ASN A 9 13.68 3.43 5.44
CA ASN A 9 12.32 3.08 5.03
C ASN A 9 11.95 3.72 3.69
N ALA A 10 10.99 3.12 2.96
CA ALA A 10 10.49 3.67 1.70
C ALA A 10 9.78 5.04 1.87
N LYS A 11 9.07 5.26 2.99
CA LYS A 11 8.41 6.54 3.33
C LYS A 11 8.45 6.75 4.84
N TYR A 12 8.24 8.00 5.27
CA TYR A 12 8.23 8.38 6.70
C TYR A 12 7.16 7.64 7.52
N ILE A 13 6.00 7.38 6.92
CA ILE A 13 4.88 6.70 7.60
C ILE A 13 5.17 5.23 7.94
N HIS A 14 6.19 4.62 7.35
CA HIS A 14 6.58 3.24 7.64
C HIS A 14 7.53 3.17 8.82
N SER A 15 7.36 2.19 9.69
CA SER A 15 8.32 1.76 10.70
C SER A 15 9.02 0.48 10.24
N ASN A 16 10.24 0.25 10.71
CA ASN A 16 10.98 -0.96 10.37
C ASN A 16 10.87 -2.00 11.50
N LEU A 17 9.85 -2.87 11.43
CA LEU A 17 9.61 -3.90 12.46
C LEU A 17 10.86 -4.74 12.77
N ALA A 18 11.69 -5.06 11.74
CA ALA A 18 12.84 -5.92 11.91
C ALA A 18 13.85 -5.36 12.93
N VAL A 19 14.27 -4.11 12.81
CA VAL A 19 15.27 -3.54 13.74
C VAL A 19 14.74 -3.40 15.17
N TYR A 20 13.44 -3.20 15.34
CA TYR A 20 12.80 -3.18 16.64
C TYR A 20 12.73 -4.58 17.27
N ASN A 21 12.38 -5.61 16.48
CA ASN A 21 12.39 -7.01 16.92
C ASN A 21 13.81 -7.47 17.28
N LEU A 22 14.82 -7.13 16.47
CA LEU A 22 16.23 -7.43 16.76
C LEU A 22 16.64 -6.86 18.12
N ARG A 23 16.35 -5.59 18.37
CA ARG A 23 16.67 -4.93 19.64
C ARG A 23 15.87 -5.53 20.80
N ALA A 24 14.59 -5.82 20.62
CA ALA A 24 13.73 -6.39 21.66
C ALA A 24 14.18 -7.79 22.05
N TYR A 25 14.61 -8.61 21.05
CA TYR A 25 15.09 -9.96 21.28
C TYR A 25 16.44 -9.98 22.02
N ALA A 26 17.36 -9.10 21.63
CA ALA A 26 18.66 -8.93 22.27
C ALA A 26 18.56 -8.16 23.61
N LYS A 27 17.61 -8.56 24.46
CA LYS A 27 17.21 -7.84 25.67
C LYS A 27 18.35 -7.56 26.66
N ASP A 28 19.33 -8.45 26.76
CA ASP A 28 20.48 -8.32 27.69
C ASP A 28 21.48 -7.25 27.20
N TYR A 29 21.34 -6.79 25.94
CA TYR A 29 22.20 -5.82 25.27
C TYR A 29 21.48 -4.54 24.83
N GLN A 30 20.21 -4.34 25.21
CA GLN A 30 19.37 -3.23 24.72
C GLN A 30 19.98 -1.84 24.98
N GLU A 31 20.70 -1.67 26.09
CA GLU A 31 21.37 -0.40 26.42
C GLU A 31 22.54 -0.07 25.47
N GLN A 32 23.15 -1.10 24.88
CA GLN A 32 24.22 -0.97 23.90
C GLN A 32 23.70 -0.77 22.47
N ILE A 33 22.41 -1.05 22.22
CA ILE A 33 21.81 -1.01 20.89
C ILE A 33 21.04 0.30 20.70
N ALA A 34 21.50 1.10 19.75
CA ALA A 34 20.80 2.28 19.27
C ALA A 34 20.23 2.04 17.87
N ILE A 35 19.05 2.59 17.59
CA ILE A 35 18.39 2.51 16.27
C ILE A 35 18.45 3.90 15.63
N GLY A 36 18.93 3.96 14.38
CA GLY A 36 18.80 5.10 13.47
C GLY A 36 17.80 4.76 12.37
N GLU A 37 16.68 5.47 12.33
CA GLU A 37 15.62 5.21 11.37
C GLU A 37 15.46 6.41 10.43
N TYR A 38 15.60 6.17 9.13
CA TYR A 38 15.62 7.15 8.05
C TYR A 38 14.65 6.73 6.94
N THR A 39 14.60 7.52 5.87
CA THR A 39 13.82 7.20 4.67
C THR A 39 14.64 7.46 3.40
N ILE A 40 14.24 6.86 2.28
CA ILE A 40 14.83 7.15 0.97
C ILE A 40 14.63 8.61 0.51
N ASN A 41 13.82 9.41 1.21
CA ASN A 41 13.67 10.85 0.97
C ASN A 41 14.74 11.67 1.68
N ASN A 42 15.49 11.08 2.61
CA ASN A 42 16.65 11.73 3.22
C ASN A 42 17.83 11.67 2.26
N ARG A 43 18.64 12.72 2.22
CA ARG A 43 19.89 12.70 1.47
C ARG A 43 20.87 11.72 2.13
N VAL A 44 21.64 10.99 1.34
CA VAL A 44 22.64 10.04 1.83
C VAL A 44 23.65 10.74 2.75
N ASP A 45 24.13 11.93 2.36
CA ASP A 45 25.02 12.75 3.21
C ASP A 45 24.46 13.01 4.61
N TYR A 46 23.14 13.29 4.72
CA TYR A 46 22.49 13.49 6.01
C TYR A 46 22.52 12.22 6.85
N ILE A 47 22.20 11.07 6.24
CA ILE A 47 22.20 9.78 6.94
C ILE A 47 23.63 9.45 7.40
N LEU A 48 24.62 9.62 6.53
CA LEU A 48 26.05 9.44 6.85
C LEU A 48 26.49 10.30 8.03
N GLU A 49 26.11 11.57 8.03
CA GLU A 49 26.39 12.50 9.13
C GLU A 49 25.80 12.04 10.46
N GLN A 50 24.55 11.54 10.45
CA GLN A 50 23.89 11.04 11.67
C GLN A 50 24.56 9.76 12.20
N ILE A 51 24.92 8.82 11.31
CA ILE A 51 25.66 7.60 11.68
C ILE A 51 27.03 7.96 12.27
N TYR A 52 27.76 8.87 11.61
CA TYR A 52 29.08 9.31 12.09
C TYR A 52 29.01 9.98 13.49
N LYS A 53 28.01 10.85 13.71
CA LYS A 53 27.75 11.48 15.00
C LYS A 53 27.34 10.48 16.08
N ALA A 54 26.70 9.41 15.72
CA ALA A 54 26.32 8.35 16.64
C ALA A 54 27.54 7.60 17.20
N LYS A 55 28.69 7.63 16.52
CA LYS A 55 29.95 6.96 16.90
C LYS A 55 29.73 5.49 17.25
N PRO A 56 29.24 4.66 16.32
CA PRO A 56 29.08 3.23 16.58
C PRO A 56 30.43 2.54 16.74
N ASP A 57 30.52 1.56 17.63
CA ASP A 57 31.59 0.58 17.68
C ASP A 57 31.31 -0.59 16.71
N VAL A 58 30.02 -0.83 16.38
CA VAL A 58 29.55 -1.80 15.37
C VAL A 58 28.38 -1.16 14.63
N LEU A 59 28.44 -1.18 13.29
CA LEU A 59 27.37 -0.64 12.43
C LEU A 59 26.62 -1.78 11.73
N CYS A 60 25.30 -1.78 11.81
CA CYS A 60 24.45 -2.80 11.20
C CYS A 60 23.40 -2.15 10.30
N PHE A 61 23.18 -2.69 9.09
CA PHE A 61 22.16 -2.23 8.15
C PHE A 61 21.07 -3.27 7.92
N SER A 62 19.84 -2.80 7.87
CA SER A 62 18.67 -3.57 7.43
C SER A 62 18.47 -3.36 5.94
N CYS A 63 18.67 -4.43 5.14
CA CYS A 63 18.75 -4.39 3.68
C CYS A 63 17.48 -4.93 3.02
N TYR A 64 16.80 -4.05 2.30
CA TYR A 64 15.60 -4.34 1.53
C TYR A 64 15.74 -3.80 0.11
N ILE A 65 14.90 -4.30 -0.78
CA ILE A 65 14.87 -3.91 -2.20
C ILE A 65 14.70 -2.40 -2.43
N TRP A 66 14.10 -1.64 -1.52
CA TRP A 66 13.90 -0.19 -1.67
C TRP A 66 15.06 0.67 -1.16
N ASN A 67 16.00 0.09 -0.41
CA ASN A 67 17.05 0.87 0.25
C ASN A 67 18.48 0.44 -0.11
N MET A 68 18.65 -0.58 -0.95
CA MET A 68 19.97 -1.18 -1.17
C MET A 68 20.97 -0.18 -1.77
N ASP A 69 20.58 0.63 -2.73
CA ASP A 69 21.45 1.66 -3.32
C ASP A 69 21.98 2.63 -2.24
N TYR A 70 21.13 3.02 -1.27
CA TYR A 70 21.51 3.85 -0.13
C TYR A 70 22.49 3.14 0.79
N VAL A 71 22.23 1.88 1.08
CA VAL A 71 23.07 1.07 1.98
C VAL A 71 24.46 0.87 1.37
N GLU A 72 24.58 0.57 0.09
CA GLU A 72 25.86 0.40 -0.61
C GLU A 72 26.69 1.67 -0.60
N GLU A 73 26.08 2.82 -0.87
CA GLU A 73 26.73 4.13 -0.80
C GLU A 73 27.19 4.43 0.63
N LEU A 74 26.32 4.22 1.63
CA LEU A 74 26.66 4.47 3.03
C LEU A 74 27.78 3.56 3.55
N ILE A 75 27.80 2.28 3.19
CA ILE A 75 28.87 1.35 3.52
C ILE A 75 30.20 1.89 2.97
N THR A 76 30.20 2.28 1.70
CA THR A 76 31.39 2.78 1.02
C THR A 76 31.92 4.07 1.66
N GLU A 77 31.04 5.05 1.88
CA GLU A 77 31.43 6.36 2.40
C GLU A 77 31.77 6.30 3.91
N TYR A 78 31.01 5.53 4.70
CA TYR A 78 31.28 5.39 6.12
C TYR A 78 32.63 4.68 6.40
N HIS A 79 32.95 3.63 5.65
CA HIS A 79 34.21 2.91 5.80
C HIS A 79 35.44 3.79 5.52
N LYS A 80 35.35 4.79 4.61
CA LYS A 80 36.43 5.77 4.39
C LYS A 80 36.72 6.61 5.62
N LEU A 81 35.70 6.89 6.44
CA LEU A 81 35.79 7.71 7.65
C LEU A 81 36.20 6.89 8.87
N CYS A 82 35.73 5.66 8.97
CA CYS A 82 35.89 4.78 10.13
C CYS A 82 36.20 3.35 9.68
N PRO A 83 37.40 3.09 9.09
CA PRO A 83 37.73 1.78 8.52
C PRO A 83 37.84 0.66 9.55
N GLU A 84 38.02 1.00 10.83
CA GLU A 84 38.11 0.06 11.95
C GLU A 84 36.75 -0.44 12.46
N VAL A 85 35.66 0.23 12.11
CA VAL A 85 34.31 -0.12 12.58
C VAL A 85 33.77 -1.29 11.75
N PRO A 86 33.47 -2.45 12.37
CA PRO A 86 32.88 -3.55 11.66
C PRO A 86 31.47 -3.22 11.16
N ILE A 87 31.22 -3.53 9.89
CA ILE A 87 29.92 -3.31 9.22
C ILE A 87 29.25 -4.65 8.96
N TRP A 88 28.05 -4.81 9.49
CA TRP A 88 27.20 -5.97 9.28
C TRP A 88 25.95 -5.61 8.51
N VAL A 89 25.48 -6.51 7.67
CA VAL A 89 24.25 -6.35 6.92
C VAL A 89 23.32 -7.53 7.14
N GLY A 90 22.03 -7.33 7.01
CA GLY A 90 21.03 -8.40 7.10
C GLY A 90 19.74 -8.00 6.43
N GLY A 91 18.94 -8.96 6.09
CA GLY A 91 17.65 -8.76 5.40
C GLY A 91 17.56 -9.52 4.08
N PRO A 92 16.39 -9.51 3.43
CA PRO A 92 16.13 -10.33 2.25
C PRO A 92 17.05 -10.03 1.07
N GLU A 93 17.50 -8.78 0.92
CA GLU A 93 18.29 -8.37 -0.24
C GLU A 93 19.73 -8.93 -0.24
N VAL A 94 20.26 -9.22 0.94
CA VAL A 94 21.65 -9.70 1.12
C VAL A 94 21.74 -11.16 1.58
N SER A 95 20.60 -11.82 1.79
CA SER A 95 20.55 -13.22 2.25
C SER A 95 20.77 -14.24 1.12
N TYR A 96 20.75 -13.77 -0.13
CA TYR A 96 21.02 -14.58 -1.33
C TYR A 96 22.27 -14.06 -2.03
N GLU A 97 22.99 -14.93 -2.74
CA GLU A 97 24.27 -14.60 -3.41
C GLU A 97 25.31 -13.93 -2.48
N VAL A 98 25.32 -14.37 -1.22
CA VAL A 98 26.13 -13.79 -0.13
C VAL A 98 27.61 -13.71 -0.47
N GLU A 99 28.15 -14.74 -1.14
CA GLU A 99 29.57 -14.79 -1.51
C GLU A 99 29.92 -13.71 -2.54
N THR A 100 29.06 -13.51 -3.55
CA THR A 100 29.20 -12.44 -4.54
C THR A 100 29.09 -11.07 -3.87
N PHE A 101 28.09 -10.89 -3.01
CA PHE A 101 27.91 -9.63 -2.27
C PHE A 101 29.15 -9.27 -1.43
N LEU A 102 29.67 -10.21 -0.65
CA LEU A 102 30.88 -9.97 0.15
C LEU A 102 32.12 -9.73 -0.72
N ALA A 103 32.21 -10.33 -1.91
CA ALA A 103 33.31 -10.09 -2.83
C ALA A 103 33.28 -8.66 -3.41
N GLU A 104 32.09 -8.16 -3.74
CA GLU A 104 31.87 -6.82 -4.28
C GLU A 104 31.98 -5.72 -3.20
N HIS A 105 31.70 -6.05 -1.93
CA HIS A 105 31.73 -5.13 -0.81
C HIS A 105 32.78 -5.51 0.24
N PRO A 106 34.09 -5.31 -0.04
CA PRO A 106 35.18 -5.69 0.88
C PRO A 106 35.15 -4.95 2.22
N GLN A 107 34.38 -3.87 2.33
CA GLN A 107 34.17 -3.07 3.56
C GLN A 107 33.23 -3.76 4.56
N VAL A 108 32.41 -4.70 4.09
CA VAL A 108 31.46 -5.45 4.92
C VAL A 108 32.17 -6.58 5.65
N THR A 109 32.01 -6.62 6.97
CA THR A 109 32.55 -7.66 7.85
C THR A 109 31.82 -8.97 7.65
N GLY A 110 30.47 -8.93 7.56
CA GLY A 110 29.67 -10.11 7.35
C GLY A 110 28.18 -9.82 7.14
N VAL A 111 27.45 -10.88 6.83
CA VAL A 111 26.03 -10.92 6.51
C VAL A 111 25.31 -11.80 7.51
N MET A 112 24.21 -11.31 8.09
CA MET A 112 23.25 -12.11 8.85
C MET A 112 22.22 -12.69 7.88
N ILE A 113 22.12 -14.01 7.81
CA ILE A 113 21.32 -14.75 6.84
C ILE A 113 20.06 -15.32 7.49
N GLY A 114 18.90 -15.07 6.88
CA GLY A 114 17.62 -15.59 7.35
C GLY A 114 17.02 -14.79 8.52
N GLU A 115 16.45 -15.49 9.51
CA GLU A 115 15.86 -14.85 10.70
C GLU A 115 16.94 -14.26 11.59
N GLY A 116 16.85 -12.97 11.81
CA GLY A 116 17.95 -12.20 12.41
C GLY A 116 17.96 -12.15 13.92
N GLU A 117 16.85 -12.40 14.61
CA GLU A 117 16.69 -12.09 16.04
C GLU A 117 17.73 -12.80 16.92
N ARG A 118 17.81 -14.13 16.82
CA ARG A 118 18.78 -14.92 17.60
C ARG A 118 20.22 -14.72 17.12
N THR A 119 20.41 -14.61 15.80
CA THR A 119 21.72 -14.33 15.20
C THR A 119 22.28 -12.99 15.68
N PHE A 120 21.43 -11.95 15.71
CA PHE A 120 21.82 -10.62 16.17
C PHE A 120 22.12 -10.59 17.67
N GLU A 121 21.33 -11.29 18.50
CA GLU A 121 21.63 -11.43 19.93
C GLU A 121 23.01 -12.06 20.16
N GLN A 122 23.32 -13.15 19.45
CA GLN A 122 24.63 -13.80 19.52
C GLN A 122 25.77 -12.87 19.07
N LEU A 123 25.54 -12.10 18.00
CA LEU A 123 26.49 -11.11 17.51
C LEU A 123 26.73 -9.99 18.53
N CYS A 124 25.66 -9.50 19.19
CA CYS A 124 25.78 -8.56 20.29
C CYS A 124 26.63 -9.13 21.43
N GLY A 125 26.38 -10.39 21.81
CA GLY A 125 27.16 -11.10 22.84
C GLY A 125 28.64 -11.18 22.49
N TYR A 126 28.97 -11.52 21.26
CA TYR A 126 30.37 -11.57 20.78
C TYR A 126 31.08 -10.22 20.95
N TYR A 127 30.47 -9.14 20.47
CA TYR A 127 31.10 -7.81 20.54
C TYR A 127 31.12 -7.24 21.95
N VAL A 128 30.02 -7.29 22.69
CA VAL A 128 29.91 -6.67 24.02
C VAL A 128 30.75 -7.40 25.05
N ASN A 129 30.72 -8.73 25.05
CA ASN A 129 31.44 -9.55 26.02
C ASN A 129 32.91 -9.77 25.61
N GLN A 130 33.27 -9.46 24.35
CA GLN A 130 34.60 -9.73 23.77
C GLN A 130 35.06 -11.20 23.97
N ALA A 131 34.12 -12.13 23.81
CA ALA A 131 34.33 -13.54 24.07
C ALA A 131 33.67 -14.42 22.99
N GLY A 132 34.21 -15.62 22.76
CA GLY A 132 33.73 -16.56 21.73
C GLY A 132 34.38 -16.31 20.36
N SER A 133 33.82 -16.93 19.34
CA SER A 133 34.27 -16.84 17.94
C SER A 133 33.09 -16.61 17.02
N LEU A 134 33.30 -15.91 15.91
CA LEU A 134 32.27 -15.75 14.85
C LEU A 134 31.85 -17.11 14.28
N ASP A 135 32.71 -18.10 14.24
CA ASP A 135 32.40 -19.46 13.77
C ASP A 135 31.33 -20.17 14.62
N GLU A 136 31.15 -19.74 15.87
CA GLU A 136 30.16 -20.28 16.79
C GLU A 136 28.76 -19.65 16.63
N ILE A 137 28.68 -18.50 15.94
CA ILE A 137 27.41 -17.79 15.68
C ILE A 137 26.74 -18.42 14.48
N ARG A 138 25.51 -18.92 14.64
CA ARG A 138 24.75 -19.50 13.55
C ARG A 138 24.07 -18.42 12.70
N GLY A 139 23.89 -18.71 11.41
CA GLY A 139 23.15 -17.83 10.49
C GLY A 139 23.94 -16.62 10.03
N ILE A 140 25.28 -16.70 9.99
CA ILE A 140 26.12 -15.65 9.42
C ILE A 140 27.03 -16.18 8.31
N ALA A 141 27.42 -15.26 7.43
CA ALA A 141 28.60 -15.41 6.60
C ALA A 141 29.52 -14.22 6.85
N PHE A 142 30.82 -14.47 6.95
CA PHE A 142 31.78 -13.41 7.23
C PHE A 142 33.11 -13.67 6.51
N ARG A 143 33.89 -12.61 6.35
CA ARG A 143 35.23 -12.71 5.77
C ARG A 143 36.23 -13.10 6.85
N ASN A 144 36.86 -14.24 6.67
CA ASN A 144 37.96 -14.64 7.56
C ASN A 144 39.18 -13.77 7.25
N GLN A 145 39.69 -13.08 8.26
CA GLN A 145 40.80 -12.11 8.11
C GLN A 145 42.12 -12.75 7.68
N ASP A 146 42.40 -14.00 8.12
CA ASP A 146 43.65 -14.67 7.85
C ASP A 146 43.71 -15.25 6.41
N SER A 147 42.60 -15.83 5.95
CA SER A 147 42.52 -16.46 4.64
C SER A 147 41.94 -15.60 3.54
N GLY A 148 41.24 -14.50 3.89
CA GLY A 148 40.49 -13.66 2.96
C GLY A 148 39.24 -14.33 2.37
N LYS A 149 38.93 -15.56 2.77
CA LYS A 149 37.79 -16.33 2.25
C LYS A 149 36.50 -16.05 3.02
N THR A 150 35.38 -16.17 2.33
CA THR A 150 34.06 -16.16 2.98
C THR A 150 33.86 -17.49 3.73
N VAL A 151 33.48 -17.40 4.97
CA VAL A 151 33.10 -18.52 5.84
C VAL A 151 31.60 -18.44 6.10
N PHE A 152 30.90 -19.54 5.86
CA PHE A 152 29.48 -19.70 6.20
C PHE A 152 29.37 -20.55 7.45
N THR A 153 28.61 -20.07 8.43
CA THR A 153 28.29 -20.85 9.61
C THR A 153 27.02 -21.71 9.38
N LEU A 154 26.72 -22.58 10.33
CA LEU A 154 25.49 -23.37 10.26
C LEU A 154 24.25 -22.45 10.25
N PRO A 155 23.20 -22.79 9.47
CA PRO A 155 21.96 -22.02 9.47
C PRO A 155 21.34 -21.91 10.86
N GLN A 156 20.66 -20.80 11.14
CA GLN A 156 19.89 -20.64 12.36
C GLN A 156 18.67 -21.57 12.32
N GLU A 157 18.31 -22.13 13.48
CA GLU A 157 17.09 -22.91 13.60
C GLU A 157 15.87 -21.98 13.57
N PRO A 158 14.78 -22.37 12.86
CA PRO A 158 13.56 -21.57 12.85
C PRO A 158 13.04 -21.28 14.25
N MET A 159 12.70 -20.01 14.50
CA MET A 159 12.28 -19.56 15.82
C MET A 159 10.82 -19.94 16.13
N ASN A 160 10.52 -20.14 17.40
CA ASN A 160 9.14 -20.04 17.88
C ASN A 160 8.74 -18.56 17.90
N MET A 161 7.65 -18.21 17.21
CA MET A 161 7.17 -16.83 17.11
C MET A 161 6.82 -16.22 18.47
N SER A 162 6.45 -17.04 19.44
CA SER A 162 6.11 -16.59 20.80
C SER A 162 7.33 -16.20 21.64
N ASP A 163 8.55 -16.55 21.20
CA ASP A 163 9.78 -16.16 21.88
C ASP A 163 10.21 -14.72 21.50
N ILE A 164 9.65 -14.15 20.45
CA ILE A 164 9.95 -12.76 20.03
C ILE A 164 9.23 -11.79 20.98
N PRO A 165 9.94 -10.95 21.73
CA PRO A 165 9.30 -10.00 22.64
C PRO A 165 8.49 -8.95 21.88
N PHE A 166 7.46 -8.40 22.54
CA PHE A 166 6.73 -7.24 22.02
C PHE A 166 7.65 -6.00 21.98
N CYS A 167 7.73 -5.36 20.82
CA CYS A 167 8.72 -4.30 20.59
C CYS A 167 8.15 -2.87 20.66
N TYR A 168 6.87 -2.71 20.98
CA TYR A 168 6.17 -1.42 20.98
C TYR A 168 5.89 -0.83 22.37
N ASP A 169 6.71 -1.12 23.37
CA ASP A 169 6.53 -0.63 24.74
C ASP A 169 6.45 0.91 24.81
N HIS A 170 7.14 1.60 23.90
CA HIS A 170 7.16 3.05 23.76
C HIS A 170 6.44 3.46 22.47
N ILE A 171 5.12 3.27 22.41
CA ILE A 171 4.30 3.53 21.23
C ILE A 171 4.34 5.00 20.78
N GLU A 172 4.63 5.93 21.67
CA GLU A 172 4.81 7.36 21.38
C GLU A 172 5.92 7.64 20.35
N ASN A 173 6.89 6.74 20.21
CA ASN A 173 7.95 6.85 19.19
C ASN A 173 7.45 6.59 17.77
N PHE A 174 6.20 6.07 17.64
CA PHE A 174 5.57 5.72 16.37
C PHE A 174 4.40 6.64 16.01
N GLU A 175 4.33 7.82 16.62
CA GLU A 175 3.29 8.80 16.28
C GLU A 175 3.29 9.13 14.79
N ASN A 176 2.13 9.11 14.15
CA ASN A 176 1.95 9.31 12.70
C ASN A 176 2.62 8.24 11.81
N ARG A 177 2.87 7.04 12.34
CA ARG A 177 3.41 5.91 11.61
C ARG A 177 2.44 4.73 11.60
N ILE A 178 2.54 3.92 10.55
CA ILE A 178 1.88 2.62 10.47
C ILE A 178 2.65 1.66 11.38
N ILE A 179 1.91 0.98 12.27
CA ILE A 179 2.46 -0.09 13.08
C ILE A 179 2.42 -1.39 12.28
N TYR A 180 3.56 -2.03 12.15
CA TYR A 180 3.67 -3.36 11.54
C TYR A 180 3.64 -4.42 12.62
N TYR A 181 2.82 -5.45 12.43
CA TYR A 181 2.65 -6.54 13.39
C TYR A 181 2.75 -7.89 12.68
N GLU A 182 3.38 -8.88 13.32
CA GLU A 182 3.58 -10.22 12.77
C GLU A 182 2.98 -11.25 13.72
N SER A 183 1.89 -11.91 13.30
CA SER A 183 1.25 -13.00 14.08
C SER A 183 1.65 -14.38 13.57
N SER A 184 2.18 -14.46 12.34
CA SER A 184 2.67 -15.69 11.76
C SER A 184 3.84 -15.44 10.80
N ARG A 185 4.67 -16.45 10.61
CA ARG A 185 5.82 -16.42 9.69
C ARG A 185 5.83 -17.66 8.81
N GLY A 186 6.22 -17.49 7.54
CA GLY A 186 6.17 -18.52 6.50
C GLY A 186 4.92 -18.40 5.62
N CYS A 187 4.90 -19.13 4.49
CA CYS A 187 3.76 -19.15 3.56
C CYS A 187 3.55 -20.58 3.01
N PRO A 188 2.31 -21.10 2.96
CA PRO A 188 2.06 -22.45 2.45
C PRO A 188 2.13 -22.55 0.92
N PHE A 189 2.09 -21.40 0.21
CA PHE A 189 2.04 -21.34 -1.24
C PHE A 189 3.43 -21.37 -1.89
N ASN A 190 3.44 -21.60 -3.21
CA ASN A 190 4.66 -21.83 -4.01
C ASN A 190 4.88 -20.76 -5.10
N CYS A 191 4.29 -19.58 -4.96
CA CYS A 191 4.35 -18.55 -6.00
C CYS A 191 5.81 -18.30 -6.43
N SER A 192 6.09 -18.48 -7.73
CA SER A 192 7.45 -18.49 -8.29
C SER A 192 8.19 -17.16 -8.21
N TYR A 193 7.46 -16.05 -8.12
CA TYR A 193 8.00 -14.68 -8.02
C TYR A 193 8.21 -14.21 -6.57
N CYS A 194 7.76 -14.99 -5.57
CA CYS A 194 7.68 -14.52 -4.19
C CYS A 194 8.74 -15.17 -3.30
N LEU A 195 9.53 -14.38 -2.58
CA LEU A 195 10.52 -14.88 -1.61
C LEU A 195 9.86 -15.59 -0.41
N SER A 196 8.64 -15.22 -0.05
CA SER A 196 7.93 -15.86 1.06
C SER A 196 7.57 -17.33 0.79
N SER A 197 7.61 -17.74 -0.48
CA SER A 197 7.41 -19.15 -0.89
C SER A 197 8.58 -20.07 -0.52
N ILE A 198 9.71 -19.50 -0.09
CA ILE A 198 10.92 -20.25 0.28
C ILE A 198 10.78 -20.84 1.69
N ASP A 199 10.28 -20.04 2.66
CA ASP A 199 10.00 -20.53 4.01
C ASP A 199 8.59 -21.12 4.10
N LYS A 200 8.50 -22.45 3.98
CA LYS A 200 7.24 -23.20 4.01
C LYS A 200 6.82 -23.64 5.40
N LYS A 201 7.63 -23.39 6.42
CA LYS A 201 7.31 -23.73 7.81
C LYS A 201 6.43 -22.64 8.39
N LEU A 202 5.12 -22.84 8.29
CA LEU A 202 4.16 -21.98 8.98
C LEU A 202 4.34 -22.09 10.50
N ARG A 203 4.55 -20.96 11.12
CA ARG A 203 4.70 -20.80 12.57
C ARG A 203 3.82 -19.65 13.02
N PHE A 204 3.05 -19.90 14.04
CA PHE A 204 2.09 -18.93 14.57
C PHE A 204 2.53 -18.51 15.98
N ARG A 205 2.35 -17.25 16.28
CA ARG A 205 2.46 -16.70 17.62
C ARG A 205 1.32 -17.22 18.47
N ASP A 206 1.58 -17.46 19.75
CA ASP A 206 0.53 -17.87 20.70
C ASP A 206 -0.64 -16.88 20.67
N ILE A 207 -1.87 -17.40 20.55
CA ILE A 207 -3.04 -16.55 20.31
C ILE A 207 -3.35 -15.62 21.47
N GLU A 208 -3.05 -16.03 22.71
CA GLU A 208 -3.29 -15.19 23.88
C GLU A 208 -2.26 -14.05 23.96
N LEU A 209 -1.02 -14.28 23.50
CA LEU A 209 -0.05 -13.21 23.31
C LEU A 209 -0.52 -12.22 22.24
N VAL A 210 -0.99 -12.72 21.09
CA VAL A 210 -1.53 -11.89 20.01
C VAL A 210 -2.67 -11.01 20.54
N LYS A 211 -3.65 -11.58 21.21
CA LYS A 211 -4.78 -10.84 21.79
C LYS A 211 -4.33 -9.77 22.78
N LYS A 212 -3.37 -10.09 23.64
CA LYS A 212 -2.79 -9.12 24.59
C LYS A 212 -2.12 -7.95 23.90
N GLU A 213 -1.37 -8.20 22.83
CA GLU A 213 -0.66 -7.19 22.07
C GLU A 213 -1.62 -6.33 21.22
N LEU A 214 -2.66 -6.93 20.65
CA LEU A 214 -3.72 -6.18 19.96
C LEU A 214 -4.53 -5.32 20.93
N ALA A 215 -4.82 -5.81 22.14
CA ALA A 215 -5.48 -5.02 23.19
C ALA A 215 -4.66 -3.75 23.51
N PHE A 216 -3.33 -3.85 23.57
CA PHE A 216 -2.45 -2.69 23.76
C PHE A 216 -2.63 -1.66 22.65
N PHE A 217 -2.62 -2.06 21.37
CA PHE A 217 -2.80 -1.13 20.26
C PHE A 217 -4.18 -0.47 20.28
N ILE A 218 -5.23 -1.24 20.61
CA ILE A 218 -6.61 -0.74 20.73
C ILE A 218 -6.72 0.26 21.88
N GLU A 219 -6.16 -0.04 23.06
CA GLU A 219 -6.15 0.86 24.23
C GLU A 219 -5.40 2.15 23.93
N LYS A 220 -4.27 2.08 23.24
CA LYS A 220 -3.46 3.22 22.82
C LYS A 220 -4.03 3.98 21.63
N LYS A 221 -5.16 3.52 21.06
CA LYS A 221 -5.85 4.14 19.92
C LYS A 221 -4.93 4.32 18.71
N VAL A 222 -4.10 3.31 18.44
CA VAL A 222 -3.23 3.29 17.26
C VAL A 222 -4.09 3.41 16.01
N PRO A 223 -3.85 4.38 15.11
CA PRO A 223 -4.71 4.58 13.95
C PRO A 223 -4.74 3.38 13.01
N GLN A 224 -3.58 2.77 12.75
CA GLN A 224 -3.47 1.63 11.83
C GLN A 224 -2.42 0.62 12.28
N VAL A 225 -2.81 -0.66 12.28
CA VAL A 225 -1.93 -1.82 12.46
C VAL A 225 -1.96 -2.66 11.19
N LYS A 226 -0.83 -2.75 10.47
CA LYS A 226 -0.69 -3.60 9.29
C LYS A 226 -0.02 -4.92 9.67
N PHE A 227 -0.73 -6.02 9.46
CA PHE A 227 -0.16 -7.36 9.59
C PHE A 227 0.79 -7.62 8.42
N VAL A 228 1.96 -8.19 8.72
CA VAL A 228 2.95 -8.59 7.72
C VAL A 228 2.92 -10.10 7.43
N ASP A 229 1.94 -10.78 7.95
CA ASP A 229 1.62 -12.18 7.67
C ASP A 229 1.34 -12.36 6.18
N ARG A 230 2.02 -13.30 5.52
CA ARG A 230 2.02 -13.41 4.04
C ARG A 230 0.73 -13.95 3.44
N THR A 231 -0.05 -14.68 4.20
CA THR A 231 -1.42 -15.08 3.88
C THR A 231 -2.10 -15.30 5.22
N PHE A 232 -2.63 -14.24 5.76
CA PHE A 232 -3.16 -14.19 7.11
C PHE A 232 -4.21 -15.28 7.38
N ASN A 233 -5.11 -15.50 6.42
CA ASN A 233 -6.21 -16.46 6.55
C ASN A 233 -5.85 -17.90 6.10
N CYS A 234 -4.57 -18.24 5.99
CA CYS A 234 -4.15 -19.60 5.64
C CYS A 234 -4.49 -20.65 6.73
N ARG A 235 -4.82 -20.20 7.96
CA ARG A 235 -5.31 -21.01 9.07
C ARG A 235 -6.55 -20.37 9.68
N HIS A 236 -7.71 -20.96 9.40
CA HIS A 236 -9.03 -20.42 9.76
C HIS A 236 -9.20 -20.09 11.24
N ASP A 237 -8.86 -21.04 12.13
CA ASP A 237 -9.00 -20.86 13.57
C ASP A 237 -8.19 -19.65 14.07
N HIS A 238 -6.97 -19.47 13.59
CA HIS A 238 -6.12 -18.33 13.95
C HIS A 238 -6.72 -17.00 13.46
N ALA A 239 -7.15 -16.94 12.20
CA ALA A 239 -7.76 -15.76 11.62
C ALA A 239 -9.08 -15.38 12.34
N MET A 240 -9.94 -16.37 12.58
CA MET A 240 -11.22 -16.18 13.27
C MET A 240 -11.05 -15.65 14.70
N GLU A 241 -10.09 -16.19 15.46
CA GLU A 241 -9.81 -15.73 16.82
C GLU A 241 -9.34 -14.27 16.84
N ILE A 242 -8.49 -13.86 15.89
CA ILE A 242 -8.01 -12.48 15.77
C ILE A 242 -9.17 -11.56 15.34
N TRP A 243 -9.92 -11.91 14.29
CA TRP A 243 -11.03 -11.09 13.80
C TRP A 243 -12.16 -10.93 14.82
N ARG A 244 -12.52 -12.00 15.57
CA ARG A 244 -13.48 -11.89 16.69
C ARG A 244 -12.95 -10.95 17.77
N PHE A 245 -11.69 -11.09 18.14
CA PHE A 245 -11.09 -10.25 19.17
C PHE A 245 -11.09 -8.76 18.79
N VAL A 246 -10.65 -8.40 17.58
CA VAL A 246 -10.62 -6.98 17.15
C VAL A 246 -12.02 -6.40 17.01
N LYS A 247 -13.01 -7.21 16.61
CA LYS A 247 -14.42 -6.80 16.55
C LYS A 247 -14.99 -6.56 17.95
N GLU A 248 -14.78 -7.47 18.89
CA GLU A 248 -15.29 -7.37 20.27
C GLU A 248 -14.68 -6.21 21.06
N HIS A 249 -13.46 -5.81 20.72
CA HIS A 249 -12.72 -4.75 21.41
C HIS A 249 -12.59 -3.47 20.57
N ASP A 250 -13.39 -3.32 19.52
CA ASP A 250 -13.33 -2.15 18.62
C ASP A 250 -13.50 -0.83 19.40
N ASN A 251 -12.53 0.06 19.24
CA ASN A 251 -12.51 1.39 19.86
C ASN A 251 -13.06 2.50 18.94
N GLY A 252 -13.55 2.15 17.74
CA GLY A 252 -14.05 3.09 16.73
C GLY A 252 -12.95 3.87 15.98
N ILE A 253 -11.65 3.59 16.23
CA ILE A 253 -10.50 4.33 15.65
C ILE A 253 -9.56 3.40 14.90
N THR A 254 -9.07 2.33 15.58
CA THR A 254 -8.02 1.47 15.05
C THR A 254 -8.50 0.70 13.82
N ASN A 255 -7.71 0.74 12.76
CA ASN A 255 -7.86 -0.07 11.55
C ASN A 255 -6.82 -1.18 11.54
N PHE A 256 -7.21 -2.39 11.15
CA PHE A 256 -6.32 -3.53 10.99
C PHE A 256 -6.26 -3.96 9.52
N HIS A 257 -5.07 -3.98 8.94
CA HIS A 257 -4.86 -4.32 7.55
C HIS A 257 -4.27 -5.73 7.43
N PHE A 258 -4.88 -6.58 6.60
CA PHE A 258 -4.50 -7.97 6.40
C PHE A 258 -4.28 -8.30 4.93
N GLU A 259 -3.20 -9.05 4.63
CA GLU A 259 -2.99 -9.69 3.33
C GLU A 259 -3.63 -11.08 3.34
N ILE A 260 -4.60 -11.33 2.47
CA ILE A 260 -5.38 -12.58 2.46
C ILE A 260 -5.42 -13.26 1.09
N SER A 261 -5.80 -14.53 1.07
CA SER A 261 -6.27 -15.23 -0.12
C SER A 261 -7.80 -15.33 -0.05
N ALA A 262 -8.51 -14.59 -0.90
CA ALA A 262 -9.97 -14.48 -0.80
C ALA A 262 -10.67 -15.82 -1.04
N ASP A 263 -10.14 -16.67 -1.91
CA ASP A 263 -10.69 -18.00 -2.21
C ASP A 263 -10.55 -19.03 -1.06
N LEU A 264 -9.88 -18.65 0.04
CA LEU A 264 -9.85 -19.43 1.27
C LEU A 264 -10.96 -19.05 2.25
N LEU A 265 -11.60 -17.89 2.09
CA LEU A 265 -12.67 -17.45 3.00
C LEU A 265 -13.89 -18.36 2.90
N ASN A 266 -14.42 -18.73 4.07
CA ASN A 266 -15.65 -19.49 4.20
C ASN A 266 -16.83 -18.62 4.66
N GLU A 267 -18.04 -19.18 4.70
CA GLU A 267 -19.25 -18.44 5.07
C GLU A 267 -19.23 -17.91 6.51
N GLU A 268 -18.56 -18.59 7.46
CA GLU A 268 -18.45 -18.11 8.85
C GLU A 268 -17.55 -16.89 8.96
N GLU A 269 -16.41 -16.90 8.24
CA GLU A 269 -15.51 -15.76 8.15
C GLU A 269 -16.17 -14.56 7.46
N LEU A 270 -16.90 -14.79 6.37
CA LEU A 270 -17.65 -13.75 5.67
C LEU A 270 -18.73 -13.12 6.56
N ALA A 271 -19.50 -13.95 7.30
CA ALA A 271 -20.51 -13.46 8.23
C ALA A 271 -19.89 -12.59 9.34
N LEU A 272 -18.74 -13.02 9.88
CA LEU A 272 -18.03 -12.24 10.88
C LEU A 272 -17.55 -10.89 10.34
N ILE A 273 -16.97 -10.88 9.12
CA ILE A 273 -16.46 -9.68 8.46
C ILE A 273 -17.60 -8.69 8.17
N HIS A 274 -18.74 -9.17 7.68
CA HIS A 274 -19.91 -8.33 7.40
C HIS A 274 -20.49 -7.62 8.63
N ASP A 275 -20.33 -8.22 9.82
CA ASP A 275 -20.83 -7.64 11.07
C ASP A 275 -19.81 -6.72 11.77
N MET A 276 -18.74 -6.35 11.10
CA MET A 276 -17.74 -5.41 11.59
C MET A 276 -18.11 -3.96 11.28
N ARG A 277 -17.64 -3.04 12.10
CA ARG A 277 -17.75 -1.60 11.83
C ARG A 277 -17.06 -1.25 10.49
N PRO A 278 -17.66 -0.35 9.66
CA PRO A 278 -16.95 0.17 8.48
C PRO A 278 -15.57 0.73 8.82
N GLY A 279 -14.53 0.25 8.12
CA GLY A 279 -13.15 0.65 8.33
C GLY A 279 -12.44 0.02 9.54
N LEU A 280 -13.03 -0.98 10.22
CA LEU A 280 -12.31 -1.74 11.26
C LEU A 280 -11.18 -2.57 10.65
N ILE A 281 -11.47 -3.24 9.53
CA ILE A 281 -10.45 -3.98 8.80
C ILE A 281 -10.34 -3.51 7.34
N GLN A 282 -9.17 -3.76 6.77
CA GLN A 282 -8.85 -3.58 5.36
C GLN A 282 -8.24 -4.88 4.85
N LEU A 283 -8.61 -5.29 3.64
CA LEU A 283 -8.15 -6.54 3.03
C LEU A 283 -7.37 -6.24 1.74
N GLU A 284 -6.14 -6.75 1.69
CA GLU A 284 -5.29 -6.76 0.50
C GLU A 284 -5.32 -8.17 -0.10
N ILE A 285 -5.75 -8.27 -1.36
CA ILE A 285 -6.05 -9.53 -2.03
C ILE A 285 -5.25 -9.60 -3.33
N GLY A 286 -4.22 -10.41 -3.33
CA GLY A 286 -3.44 -10.64 -4.53
C GLY A 286 -4.21 -11.49 -5.55
N VAL A 287 -4.46 -10.98 -6.74
CA VAL A 287 -4.98 -11.73 -7.90
C VAL A 287 -3.83 -12.09 -8.84
N GLN A 288 -3.01 -11.12 -9.17
CA GLN A 288 -1.82 -11.12 -10.00
C GLN A 288 -2.12 -11.22 -11.50
N SER A 289 -2.99 -12.13 -11.94
CA SER A 289 -3.44 -12.33 -13.31
C SER A 289 -4.76 -13.08 -13.33
N THR A 290 -5.57 -12.94 -14.40
CA THR A 290 -6.73 -13.79 -14.67
C THR A 290 -6.45 -14.82 -15.76
N ASN A 291 -5.25 -14.82 -16.36
CA ASN A 291 -4.84 -15.79 -17.36
C ASN A 291 -4.49 -17.12 -16.68
N GLU A 292 -5.29 -18.16 -16.91
CA GLU A 292 -5.08 -19.48 -16.30
C GLU A 292 -3.70 -20.10 -16.60
N THR A 293 -3.16 -19.85 -17.79
CA THR A 293 -1.82 -20.33 -18.16
C THR A 293 -0.76 -19.65 -17.31
N THR A 294 -0.84 -18.33 -17.16
CA THR A 294 0.03 -17.52 -16.30
C THR A 294 -0.09 -17.98 -14.85
N ILE A 295 -1.33 -18.11 -14.31
CA ILE A 295 -1.57 -18.55 -12.92
C ILE A 295 -0.88 -19.89 -12.63
N ARG A 296 -0.99 -20.84 -13.57
CA ARG A 296 -0.37 -22.16 -13.45
C ARG A 296 1.17 -22.05 -13.48
N GLU A 297 1.70 -21.28 -14.41
CA GLU A 297 3.15 -21.13 -14.62
C GLU A 297 3.84 -20.44 -13.45
N ILE A 298 3.20 -19.45 -12.85
CA ILE A 298 3.72 -18.81 -11.64
C ILE A 298 3.50 -19.62 -10.36
N HIS A 299 3.10 -20.88 -10.48
CA HIS A 299 2.83 -21.83 -9.38
C HIS A 299 1.82 -21.30 -8.36
N ARG A 300 0.91 -20.43 -8.78
CA ARG A 300 -0.10 -19.86 -7.89
C ARG A 300 -1.31 -20.79 -7.77
N THR A 301 -1.65 -21.14 -6.53
CA THR A 301 -2.90 -21.85 -6.23
C THR A 301 -3.99 -20.84 -5.97
N MET A 302 -4.91 -20.68 -6.92
CA MET A 302 -6.02 -19.73 -6.83
C MET A 302 -7.21 -20.24 -7.64
N LYS A 303 -8.41 -20.13 -7.07
CA LYS A 303 -9.69 -20.42 -7.76
C LYS A 303 -10.31 -19.09 -8.17
N LEU A 304 -10.01 -18.63 -9.39
CA LEU A 304 -10.34 -17.28 -9.85
C LEU A 304 -11.83 -16.93 -9.73
N GLU A 305 -12.73 -17.79 -10.19
CA GLU A 305 -14.17 -17.49 -10.12
C GLU A 305 -14.68 -17.45 -8.67
N LEU A 306 -14.18 -18.33 -7.81
CA LEU A 306 -14.49 -18.28 -6.38
C LEU A 306 -13.97 -16.99 -5.74
N LEU A 307 -12.74 -16.57 -6.08
CA LEU A 307 -12.18 -15.30 -5.61
C LEU A 307 -13.07 -14.13 -6.01
N LYS A 308 -13.50 -14.05 -7.28
CA LYS A 308 -14.39 -12.99 -7.77
C LYS A 308 -15.74 -12.98 -7.02
N ASP A 309 -16.31 -14.16 -6.75
CA ASP A 309 -17.57 -14.28 -6.00
C ASP A 309 -17.40 -13.84 -4.54
N ILE A 310 -16.30 -14.21 -3.91
CA ILE A 310 -15.99 -13.78 -2.53
C ILE A 310 -15.78 -12.27 -2.46
N VAL A 311 -15.02 -11.68 -3.39
CA VAL A 311 -14.84 -10.23 -3.46
C VAL A 311 -16.20 -9.51 -3.55
N ARG A 312 -17.12 -9.97 -4.42
CA ARG A 312 -18.47 -9.40 -4.50
C ARG A 312 -19.26 -9.55 -3.18
N LYS A 313 -19.10 -10.69 -2.49
CA LYS A 313 -19.73 -10.89 -1.18
C LYS A 313 -19.17 -9.91 -0.15
N ILE A 314 -17.86 -9.73 -0.05
CA ILE A 314 -17.24 -8.75 0.86
C ILE A 314 -17.78 -7.34 0.57
N GLN A 315 -17.82 -6.95 -0.71
CA GLN A 315 -18.34 -5.65 -1.14
C GLN A 315 -19.80 -5.40 -0.74
N SER A 316 -20.61 -6.45 -0.72
CA SER A 316 -22.03 -6.32 -0.35
C SER A 316 -22.24 -5.86 1.10
N GLY A 317 -21.23 -5.98 1.95
CA GLY A 317 -21.22 -5.47 3.32
C GLY A 317 -20.96 -3.98 3.45
N GLU A 318 -20.41 -3.33 2.41
CA GLU A 318 -20.06 -1.90 2.34
C GLU A 318 -19.22 -1.39 3.53
N ASN A 319 -18.50 -2.28 4.21
CA ASN A 319 -17.78 -1.99 5.44
C ASN A 319 -16.27 -2.24 5.38
N ILE A 320 -15.78 -2.87 4.30
CA ILE A 320 -14.38 -3.26 4.11
C ILE A 320 -13.76 -2.45 2.99
N HIS A 321 -12.56 -1.90 3.22
CA HIS A 321 -11.71 -1.37 2.16
C HIS A 321 -10.97 -2.53 1.50
N GLU A 322 -11.27 -2.80 0.24
CA GLU A 322 -10.64 -3.85 -0.56
C GLU A 322 -9.57 -3.29 -1.48
N HIS A 323 -8.42 -3.95 -1.45
CA HIS A 323 -7.30 -3.67 -2.32
C HIS A 323 -7.01 -4.94 -3.14
N LEU A 324 -7.09 -4.86 -4.47
CA LEU A 324 -6.77 -5.95 -5.38
C LEU A 324 -5.49 -5.65 -6.15
N ASP A 325 -4.67 -6.69 -6.41
CA ASP A 325 -3.37 -6.55 -7.06
C ASP A 325 -3.28 -7.33 -8.36
N LEU A 326 -2.70 -6.71 -9.39
CA LEU A 326 -2.24 -7.34 -10.62
C LEU A 326 -0.74 -7.12 -10.82
N ILE A 327 -0.05 -8.05 -11.48
CA ILE A 327 1.37 -7.95 -11.81
C ILE A 327 1.58 -8.05 -13.31
N ALA A 328 2.09 -7.00 -13.93
CA ALA A 328 2.52 -7.02 -15.33
C ALA A 328 3.90 -7.67 -15.49
N GLY A 329 4.12 -8.36 -16.60
CA GLY A 329 5.40 -9.00 -16.94
C GLY A 329 5.53 -10.43 -16.42
N LEU A 330 4.43 -11.07 -16.02
CA LEU A 330 4.42 -12.49 -15.68
C LEU A 330 4.56 -13.35 -16.95
N PRO A 331 5.11 -14.59 -16.84
CA PRO A 331 5.19 -15.51 -17.96
C PRO A 331 3.82 -15.82 -18.60
N TYR A 332 3.81 -15.99 -19.93
CA TYR A 332 2.62 -16.27 -20.75
C TYR A 332 1.53 -15.19 -20.73
N GLU A 333 1.86 -13.98 -20.31
CA GLU A 333 0.93 -12.84 -20.33
C GLU A 333 1.48 -11.74 -21.24
N ASP A 334 0.85 -11.57 -22.39
CA ASP A 334 1.10 -10.48 -23.32
C ASP A 334 0.24 -9.24 -22.99
N TYR A 335 0.45 -8.17 -23.75
CA TYR A 335 -0.28 -6.91 -23.55
C TYR A 335 -1.82 -7.07 -23.60
N ALA A 336 -2.33 -7.88 -24.54
CA ALA A 336 -3.77 -8.05 -24.71
C ALA A 336 -4.38 -8.89 -23.59
N THR A 337 -3.66 -9.93 -23.13
CA THR A 337 -4.09 -10.76 -22.01
C THR A 337 -4.00 -10.01 -20.69
N PHE A 338 -3.00 -9.14 -20.52
CA PHE A 338 -2.91 -8.25 -19.35
C PHE A 338 -4.07 -7.23 -19.33
N ALA A 339 -4.37 -6.60 -20.49
CA ALA A 339 -5.50 -5.67 -20.60
C ALA A 339 -6.84 -6.36 -20.23
N LYS A 340 -7.02 -7.62 -20.65
CA LYS A 340 -8.19 -8.42 -20.26
C LYS A 340 -8.20 -8.69 -18.75
N SER A 341 -7.07 -9.07 -18.16
CA SER A 341 -6.94 -9.27 -16.70
C SER A 341 -7.30 -7.99 -15.94
N PHE A 342 -6.82 -6.86 -16.44
CA PHE A 342 -7.16 -5.54 -15.87
C PHE A 342 -8.67 -5.28 -15.91
N ASP A 343 -9.29 -5.39 -17.07
CA ASP A 343 -10.73 -5.12 -17.24
C ASP A 343 -11.60 -6.03 -16.38
N GLU A 344 -11.26 -7.33 -16.28
CA GLU A 344 -11.97 -8.29 -15.44
C GLU A 344 -11.91 -7.93 -13.94
N ILE A 345 -10.77 -7.48 -13.45
CA ILE A 345 -10.59 -7.13 -12.03
C ILE A 345 -11.10 -5.73 -11.73
N TYR A 346 -10.88 -4.78 -12.64
CA TYR A 346 -11.46 -3.44 -12.53
C TYR A 346 -13.00 -3.46 -12.49
N ALA A 347 -13.64 -4.38 -13.24
CA ALA A 347 -15.09 -4.56 -13.23
C ALA A 347 -15.66 -4.99 -11.86
N LEU A 348 -14.83 -5.53 -10.95
CA LEU A 348 -15.21 -5.79 -9.57
C LEU A 348 -15.31 -4.50 -8.74
N LYS A 349 -14.79 -3.37 -9.23
CA LYS A 349 -14.81 -2.07 -8.55
C LYS A 349 -14.23 -2.09 -7.13
N PRO A 350 -12.99 -2.61 -6.93
CA PRO A 350 -12.34 -2.54 -5.64
C PRO A 350 -12.14 -1.08 -5.21
N ASN A 351 -11.94 -0.84 -3.92
CA ASN A 351 -11.59 0.51 -3.45
C ASN A 351 -10.24 0.97 -4.00
N GLN A 352 -9.32 0.03 -4.17
CA GLN A 352 -8.01 0.26 -4.79
C GLN A 352 -7.63 -0.93 -5.69
N LEU A 353 -7.16 -0.65 -6.89
CA LEU A 353 -6.56 -1.62 -7.80
C LEU A 353 -5.10 -1.26 -8.01
N GLN A 354 -4.19 -2.08 -7.53
CA GLN A 354 -2.76 -1.88 -7.71
C GLN A 354 -2.26 -2.61 -8.95
N LEU A 355 -1.58 -1.91 -9.84
CA LEU A 355 -0.81 -2.50 -10.90
C LEU A 355 0.66 -2.57 -10.46
N GLY A 356 1.14 -3.78 -10.17
CA GLY A 356 2.55 -4.02 -9.93
C GLY A 356 3.27 -4.47 -11.21
N PHE A 357 4.60 -4.36 -11.19
CA PHE A 357 5.47 -4.92 -12.22
C PHE A 357 6.31 -6.01 -11.61
N LEU A 358 6.52 -7.11 -12.35
CA LEU A 358 7.33 -8.22 -11.87
C LEU A 358 8.70 -7.72 -11.40
N LYS A 359 9.05 -8.04 -10.17
CA LYS A 359 10.38 -7.82 -9.60
C LYS A 359 11.11 -9.15 -9.53
N VAL A 360 12.25 -9.23 -10.18
CA VAL A 360 13.03 -10.47 -10.29
C VAL A 360 13.94 -10.58 -9.07
N LEU A 361 13.38 -11.07 -7.97
CA LEU A 361 14.02 -11.08 -6.66
C LEU A 361 15.06 -12.18 -6.54
N LYS A 362 16.26 -11.86 -6.11
CA LYS A 362 17.33 -12.84 -5.84
C LYS A 362 16.82 -13.95 -4.92
N GLY A 363 17.12 -15.20 -5.26
CA GLY A 363 16.66 -16.39 -4.52
C GLY A 363 15.24 -16.85 -4.85
N SER A 364 14.47 -16.13 -5.66
CA SER A 364 13.17 -16.61 -6.14
C SER A 364 13.35 -17.59 -7.31
N TYR A 365 12.35 -18.47 -7.51
CA TYR A 365 12.28 -19.33 -8.69
C TYR A 365 12.33 -18.51 -9.99
N MET A 366 11.66 -17.38 -10.03
CA MET A 366 11.63 -16.49 -11.20
C MET A 366 13.02 -15.92 -11.54
N TYR A 367 13.84 -15.65 -10.54
CA TYR A 367 15.25 -15.23 -10.73
C TYR A 367 16.07 -16.34 -11.36
N GLU A 368 15.96 -17.56 -10.85
CA GLU A 368 16.73 -18.72 -11.35
C GLU A 368 16.33 -19.10 -12.79
N HIS A 369 15.07 -18.85 -13.17
CA HIS A 369 14.51 -19.21 -14.50
C HIS A 369 14.30 -18.01 -15.43
N ALA A 370 14.81 -16.83 -15.07
CA ALA A 370 14.61 -15.60 -15.86
C ALA A 370 15.04 -15.75 -17.32
N ALA A 371 16.12 -16.49 -17.58
CA ALA A 371 16.63 -16.74 -18.92
C ALA A 371 15.67 -17.59 -19.78
N GLU A 372 14.93 -18.54 -19.18
CA GLU A 372 13.98 -19.41 -19.90
C GLU A 372 12.76 -18.61 -20.39
N TYR A 373 12.38 -17.59 -19.65
CA TYR A 373 11.28 -16.66 -19.96
C TYR A 373 11.76 -15.42 -20.72
N GLU A 374 13.04 -15.36 -21.10
CA GLU A 374 13.66 -14.19 -21.74
C GLU A 374 13.39 -12.89 -20.99
N ILE A 375 13.34 -12.96 -19.65
CA ILE A 375 13.10 -11.80 -18.81
C ILE A 375 14.34 -10.92 -18.77
N VAL A 376 14.18 -9.67 -19.20
CA VAL A 376 15.15 -8.60 -19.00
C VAL A 376 14.59 -7.66 -17.93
N TYR A 377 15.41 -7.36 -16.93
CA TYR A 377 15.02 -6.52 -15.80
C TYR A 377 16.14 -5.56 -15.43
N HIS A 378 15.83 -4.54 -14.65
CA HIS A 378 16.80 -3.54 -14.21
C HIS A 378 17.91 -4.20 -13.39
N ALA A 379 19.18 -3.83 -13.65
CA ALA A 379 20.34 -4.37 -12.94
C ALA A 379 20.39 -3.91 -11.46
N LYS A 380 19.77 -2.78 -11.16
CA LYS A 380 19.66 -2.22 -9.81
C LYS A 380 18.26 -2.42 -9.24
N THR A 381 18.16 -2.34 -7.94
CA THR A 381 16.88 -2.38 -7.24
C THR A 381 15.90 -1.34 -7.82
N PRO A 382 14.62 -1.69 -7.96
CA PRO A 382 13.93 -2.88 -7.47
C PRO A 382 13.91 -4.09 -8.41
N TYR A 383 14.84 -4.23 -9.35
CA TYR A 383 14.94 -5.34 -10.32
C TYR A 383 13.67 -5.55 -11.15
N GLU A 384 13.02 -4.45 -11.47
CA GLU A 384 11.75 -4.45 -12.18
C GLU A 384 11.91 -4.91 -13.63
N VAL A 385 10.95 -5.69 -14.11
CA VAL A 385 10.91 -6.19 -15.47
C VAL A 385 10.91 -5.06 -16.50
N MET A 386 11.72 -5.21 -17.55
CA MET A 386 11.75 -4.34 -18.73
C MET A 386 11.08 -5.00 -19.94
N LYS A 387 11.28 -6.30 -20.11
CA LYS A 387 10.61 -7.11 -21.14
C LYS A 387 10.60 -8.58 -20.76
N THR A 388 9.73 -9.35 -21.37
CA THR A 388 9.71 -10.81 -21.31
C THR A 388 9.57 -11.38 -22.73
N LYS A 389 9.52 -12.70 -22.86
CA LYS A 389 9.22 -13.36 -24.13
C LYS A 389 7.86 -12.93 -24.72
N TRP A 390 6.91 -12.51 -23.90
CA TRP A 390 5.52 -12.18 -24.31
C TRP A 390 5.24 -10.69 -24.28
N LEU A 391 5.97 -9.90 -23.50
CA LEU A 391 5.73 -8.49 -23.28
C LEU A 391 6.95 -7.68 -23.70
N SER A 392 6.81 -6.80 -24.68
CA SER A 392 7.89 -5.90 -25.12
C SER A 392 8.11 -4.75 -24.13
N PHE A 393 9.23 -4.04 -24.24
CA PHE A 393 9.48 -2.85 -23.42
C PHE A 393 8.48 -1.71 -23.72
N ASP A 394 8.10 -1.55 -24.98
CA ASP A 394 7.06 -0.58 -25.37
C ASP A 394 5.71 -0.89 -24.70
N ASP A 395 5.37 -2.18 -24.56
CA ASP A 395 4.15 -2.57 -23.87
C ASP A 395 4.24 -2.33 -22.35
N VAL A 396 5.41 -2.57 -21.75
CA VAL A 396 5.66 -2.23 -20.33
C VAL A 396 5.48 -0.74 -20.11
N LEU A 397 6.01 0.12 -21.01
CA LEU A 397 5.84 1.58 -20.91
C LEU A 397 4.37 2.00 -21.01
N LYS A 398 3.59 1.40 -21.92
CA LYS A 398 2.14 1.66 -22.00
C LYS A 398 1.40 1.24 -20.73
N ILE A 399 1.72 0.08 -20.16
CA ILE A 399 1.12 -0.37 -18.89
C ILE A 399 1.49 0.58 -17.75
N LYS A 400 2.71 1.12 -17.72
CA LYS A 400 3.11 2.16 -16.73
C LYS A 400 2.29 3.43 -16.86
N GLN A 401 1.97 3.85 -18.07
CA GLN A 401 1.08 4.99 -18.30
C GLN A 401 -0.33 4.70 -17.77
N VAL A 402 -0.85 3.49 -18.02
CA VAL A 402 -2.15 3.05 -17.47
C VAL A 402 -2.12 3.04 -15.93
N GLU A 403 -1.06 2.51 -15.33
CA GLU A 403 -0.87 2.49 -13.87
C GLU A 403 -0.89 3.89 -13.27
N GLU A 404 -0.15 4.85 -13.83
CA GLU A 404 -0.14 6.23 -13.34
C GLU A 404 -1.52 6.89 -13.47
N MET A 405 -2.23 6.67 -14.58
CA MET A 405 -3.59 7.19 -14.76
C MET A 405 -4.58 6.56 -13.79
N LEU A 406 -4.46 5.26 -13.52
CA LEU A 406 -5.26 4.55 -12.52
C LEU A 406 -5.02 5.12 -11.11
N GLU A 407 -3.76 5.34 -10.72
CA GLU A 407 -3.41 5.95 -9.43
C GLU A 407 -3.98 7.37 -9.28
N VAL A 408 -3.86 8.18 -10.33
CA VAL A 408 -4.30 9.58 -10.30
C VAL A 408 -5.82 9.70 -10.28
N TYR A 409 -6.54 8.90 -11.06
CA TYR A 409 -7.96 9.13 -11.33
C TYR A 409 -8.90 8.13 -10.64
N TYR A 410 -8.44 6.91 -10.38
CA TYR A 410 -9.25 5.90 -9.69
C TYR A 410 -8.80 5.71 -8.22
N ASN A 411 -7.57 5.26 -7.98
CA ASN A 411 -7.09 4.92 -6.64
C ASN A 411 -7.06 6.12 -5.68
N SER A 412 -6.91 7.33 -6.22
CA SER A 412 -6.98 8.55 -5.40
C SER A 412 -8.34 8.81 -4.77
N GLY A 413 -9.42 8.18 -5.26
CA GLY A 413 -10.81 8.43 -4.85
C GLY A 413 -11.28 9.85 -5.08
N GLN A 414 -10.58 10.64 -5.94
CA GLN A 414 -10.89 12.06 -6.18
C GLN A 414 -11.87 12.28 -7.33
N PHE A 415 -12.10 11.29 -8.18
CA PHE A 415 -12.89 11.39 -9.42
C PHE A 415 -13.89 10.23 -9.56
N GLU A 416 -14.46 9.79 -8.45
CA GLU A 416 -15.27 8.57 -8.38
C GLU A 416 -16.51 8.62 -9.30
N ILE A 417 -17.24 9.72 -9.27
CA ILE A 417 -18.45 9.91 -10.10
C ILE A 417 -18.03 10.15 -11.56
N THR A 418 -16.98 10.94 -11.78
CA THR A 418 -16.49 11.25 -13.13
C THR A 418 -16.00 9.98 -13.85
N MET A 419 -15.27 9.09 -13.15
CA MET A 419 -14.84 7.82 -13.75
C MET A 419 -16.03 6.96 -14.15
N LYS A 420 -17.08 6.85 -13.33
CA LYS A 420 -18.30 6.12 -13.67
C LYS A 420 -19.01 6.69 -14.91
N VAL A 421 -18.95 8.01 -15.11
CA VAL A 421 -19.52 8.68 -16.27
C VAL A 421 -18.66 8.46 -17.53
N MET A 422 -17.33 8.43 -17.39
CA MET A 422 -16.41 8.27 -18.51
C MET A 422 -16.34 6.83 -19.03
N GLU A 423 -16.30 5.84 -18.15
CA GLU A 423 -16.13 4.43 -18.51
C GLU A 423 -17.02 3.93 -19.68
N PRO A 424 -18.34 4.22 -19.71
CA PRO A 424 -19.21 3.76 -20.79
C PRO A 424 -18.91 4.41 -22.17
N LEU A 425 -18.06 5.43 -22.22
CA LEU A 425 -17.70 6.15 -23.44
C LEU A 425 -16.51 5.52 -24.19
N PHE A 426 -15.90 4.50 -23.60
CA PHE A 426 -14.73 3.79 -24.13
C PHE A 426 -15.01 2.31 -24.30
N ASP A 427 -14.24 1.64 -25.14
CA ASP A 427 -14.40 0.21 -25.43
C ASP A 427 -14.16 -0.65 -24.17
N SER A 428 -13.25 -0.21 -23.29
CA SER A 428 -12.99 -0.84 -21.99
C SER A 428 -12.36 0.15 -21.02
N ALA A 429 -12.32 -0.22 -19.74
CA ALA A 429 -11.63 0.59 -18.72
C ALA A 429 -10.13 0.69 -19.01
N PHE A 430 -9.50 -0.41 -19.43
CA PHE A 430 -8.08 -0.39 -19.82
C PHE A 430 -7.83 0.57 -20.99
N ALA A 431 -8.68 0.53 -22.02
CA ALA A 431 -8.60 1.43 -23.16
C ALA A 431 -8.73 2.90 -22.75
N MET A 432 -9.69 3.21 -21.85
CA MET A 432 -9.85 4.57 -21.31
C MET A 432 -8.58 5.09 -20.63
N PHE A 433 -7.99 4.31 -19.72
CA PHE A 433 -6.75 4.73 -19.03
C PHE A 433 -5.56 4.78 -19.99
N GLN A 434 -5.50 3.89 -20.99
CA GLN A 434 -4.45 3.91 -22.00
C GLN A 434 -4.52 5.17 -22.86
N GLU A 435 -5.69 5.53 -23.38
CA GLU A 435 -5.88 6.72 -24.20
C GLU A 435 -5.58 8.00 -23.39
N LEU A 436 -5.99 8.03 -22.12
CA LEU A 436 -5.65 9.12 -21.22
C LEU A 436 -4.14 9.19 -20.95
N GLY A 437 -3.45 8.06 -20.84
CA GLY A 437 -1.98 8.00 -20.70
C GLY A 437 -1.27 8.53 -21.93
N VAL A 438 -1.72 8.16 -23.13
CA VAL A 438 -1.20 8.71 -24.40
C VAL A 438 -1.40 10.23 -24.46
N PHE A 439 -2.58 10.71 -24.09
CA PHE A 439 -2.85 12.16 -24.02
C PHE A 439 -1.91 12.88 -23.04
N TYR A 440 -1.66 12.30 -21.86
CA TYR A 440 -0.71 12.85 -20.89
C TYR A 440 0.71 12.97 -21.46
N GLU A 441 1.17 11.96 -22.21
CA GLU A 441 2.48 11.96 -22.84
C GLU A 441 2.56 13.01 -23.94
N GLU A 442 1.58 13.07 -24.84
CA GLU A 442 1.53 14.07 -25.92
C GLU A 442 1.53 15.51 -25.42
N LYS A 443 0.88 15.78 -24.29
CA LYS A 443 0.83 17.11 -23.65
C LYS A 443 2.02 17.37 -22.73
N GLY A 444 2.87 16.39 -22.46
CA GLY A 444 4.00 16.51 -21.53
C GLY A 444 3.57 16.71 -20.07
N TYR A 445 2.46 16.09 -19.66
CA TYR A 445 1.93 16.22 -18.29
C TYR A 445 2.56 15.25 -17.28
N PHE A 446 3.22 14.19 -17.75
CA PHE A 446 3.97 13.30 -16.87
C PHE A 446 5.17 14.00 -16.22
N GLY A 447 5.55 13.53 -15.02
CA GLY A 447 6.67 14.08 -14.26
C GLY A 447 6.41 15.43 -13.60
N MET A 448 5.18 15.94 -13.64
CA MET A 448 4.75 17.17 -13.00
C MET A 448 3.65 16.92 -11.97
N SER A 449 3.71 17.63 -10.84
CA SER A 449 2.62 17.61 -9.88
C SER A 449 1.47 18.52 -10.34
N HIS A 450 0.28 17.93 -10.49
CA HIS A 450 -0.94 18.65 -10.83
C HIS A 450 -1.85 18.79 -9.61
N SER A 451 -2.41 20.00 -9.39
CA SER A 451 -3.46 20.17 -8.39
C SER A 451 -4.73 19.40 -8.81
N ARG A 452 -5.63 19.10 -7.86
CA ARG A 452 -6.88 18.42 -8.16
C ARG A 452 -7.72 19.16 -9.22
N ILE A 453 -7.84 20.47 -9.11
CA ILE A 453 -8.53 21.30 -10.13
C ILE A 453 -7.85 21.14 -11.49
N ARG A 454 -6.51 21.18 -11.54
CA ARG A 454 -5.80 21.00 -12.80
C ARG A 454 -6.01 19.60 -13.40
N ARG A 455 -6.06 18.56 -12.58
CA ARG A 455 -6.41 17.19 -13.02
C ARG A 455 -7.81 17.13 -13.61
N ALA A 456 -8.78 17.81 -13.01
CA ALA A 456 -10.14 17.93 -13.56
C ALA A 456 -10.17 18.67 -14.90
N GLU A 457 -9.39 19.77 -15.04
CA GLU A 457 -9.24 20.49 -16.32
C GLU A 457 -8.63 19.59 -17.40
N ILE A 458 -7.62 18.79 -17.05
CA ILE A 458 -6.98 17.83 -17.97
C ILE A 458 -7.98 16.79 -18.48
N LEU A 459 -8.85 16.27 -17.64
CA LEU A 459 -9.92 15.36 -18.10
C LEU A 459 -10.87 16.03 -19.08
N LEU A 460 -11.25 17.28 -18.84
CA LEU A 460 -12.08 18.06 -19.79
C LEU A 460 -11.35 18.35 -21.11
N GLU A 461 -10.06 18.66 -21.06
CA GLU A 461 -9.23 18.83 -22.25
C GLU A 461 -9.17 17.54 -23.07
N PHE A 462 -8.91 16.42 -22.41
CA PHE A 462 -8.89 15.09 -23.02
C PHE A 462 -10.21 14.79 -23.73
N MET A 463 -11.34 14.92 -23.04
CA MET A 463 -12.65 14.62 -23.62
C MET A 463 -13.05 15.59 -24.76
N ARG A 464 -12.61 16.84 -24.72
CA ARG A 464 -12.78 17.78 -25.85
C ARG A 464 -12.00 17.34 -27.08
N GLU A 465 -10.78 16.83 -26.92
CA GLU A 465 -9.97 16.31 -28.03
C GLU A 465 -10.55 15.00 -28.60
N GLN A 466 -11.21 14.20 -27.78
CA GLN A 466 -11.99 13.02 -28.24
C GLN A 466 -13.26 13.42 -29.03
N LYS A 467 -13.49 14.73 -29.25
CA LYS A 467 -14.68 15.25 -29.95
C LYS A 467 -16.00 14.79 -29.34
N SER A 468 -16.04 14.70 -28.03
CA SER A 468 -17.24 14.39 -27.29
C SER A 468 -18.36 15.39 -27.58
N GLU A 469 -19.61 14.93 -27.61
CA GLU A 469 -20.78 15.80 -27.79
C GLU A 469 -20.91 16.82 -26.63
N ASP A 470 -21.45 17.99 -26.90
CA ASP A 470 -21.63 19.05 -25.90
C ASP A 470 -22.40 18.56 -24.66
N ALA A 471 -23.37 17.66 -24.83
CA ALA A 471 -24.12 17.07 -23.71
C ALA A 471 -23.25 16.22 -22.80
N VAL A 472 -22.29 15.48 -23.35
CA VAL A 472 -21.33 14.68 -22.62
C VAL A 472 -20.36 15.61 -21.86
N LEU A 473 -19.87 16.66 -22.50
CA LEU A 473 -18.98 17.64 -21.83
C LEU A 473 -19.68 18.34 -20.67
N GLN A 474 -20.95 18.75 -20.82
CA GLN A 474 -21.74 19.32 -19.72
C GLN A 474 -21.92 18.35 -18.57
N MET A 475 -22.19 17.08 -18.85
CA MET A 475 -22.32 16.03 -17.83
C MET A 475 -21.00 15.82 -17.09
N LEU A 476 -19.87 15.85 -17.79
CA LEU A 476 -18.54 15.74 -17.19
C LEU A 476 -18.21 16.97 -16.32
N GLU A 477 -18.52 18.17 -16.77
CA GLU A 477 -18.35 19.40 -15.97
C GLU A 477 -19.10 19.32 -14.64
N GLU A 478 -20.34 18.80 -14.66
CA GLU A 478 -21.12 18.61 -13.44
C GLU A 478 -20.59 17.46 -12.59
N SER A 479 -20.17 16.31 -13.16
CA SER A 479 -19.58 15.21 -12.41
C SER A 479 -18.27 15.60 -11.71
N LEU A 480 -17.41 16.34 -12.41
CA LEU A 480 -16.17 16.89 -11.84
C LEU A 480 -16.45 17.91 -10.72
N THR A 481 -17.49 18.72 -10.87
CA THR A 481 -17.92 19.63 -9.81
C THR A 481 -18.41 18.86 -8.60
N PHE A 482 -19.19 17.78 -8.82
CA PHE A 482 -19.63 16.88 -7.75
C PHE A 482 -18.45 16.27 -7.00
N ASP A 483 -17.50 15.64 -7.72
CA ASP A 483 -16.32 14.99 -7.12
C ASP A 483 -15.45 15.96 -6.32
N LEU A 484 -15.28 17.20 -6.81
CA LEU A 484 -14.52 18.22 -6.10
C LEU A 484 -15.14 18.55 -4.74
N TYR A 485 -16.46 18.78 -4.69
CA TYR A 485 -17.16 19.09 -3.43
C TYR A 485 -17.48 17.85 -2.59
N TYR A 486 -17.56 16.68 -3.21
CA TYR A 486 -17.71 15.42 -2.49
C TYR A 486 -16.49 15.15 -1.58
N ARG A 487 -15.32 15.52 -2.04
CA ARG A 487 -14.07 15.33 -1.28
C ARG A 487 -13.84 16.41 -0.22
N GLU A 488 -13.98 17.68 -0.59
CA GLU A 488 -13.75 18.80 0.33
C GLU A 488 -14.46 20.08 -0.12
N ASN A 489 -14.66 20.99 0.82
CA ASN A 489 -15.13 22.34 0.51
C ASN A 489 -14.02 23.12 -0.20
N CYS A 490 -14.03 23.14 -1.53
CA CYS A 490 -13.02 23.76 -2.35
C CYS A 490 -12.93 25.27 -2.12
N LYS A 491 -11.74 25.77 -1.77
CA LYS A 491 -11.49 27.21 -1.61
C LYS A 491 -11.52 27.97 -2.95
N SER A 492 -11.05 27.30 -4.02
CA SER A 492 -11.03 27.84 -5.37
C SER A 492 -12.11 27.16 -6.21
N ARG A 493 -13.04 27.93 -6.72
CA ARG A 493 -14.10 27.42 -7.59
C ARG A 493 -13.57 27.16 -8.98
N PRO A 494 -13.87 26.00 -9.59
CA PRO A 494 -13.50 25.73 -10.98
C PRO A 494 -14.27 26.64 -11.95
N LEU A 495 -13.60 26.99 -13.08
CA LEU A 495 -14.16 27.94 -14.05
C LEU A 495 -15.40 27.43 -14.79
N TRP A 496 -15.53 26.09 -14.93
CA TRP A 496 -16.68 25.47 -15.59
C TRP A 496 -17.92 25.36 -14.68
N ALA A 497 -17.77 25.48 -13.37
CA ALA A 497 -18.88 25.36 -12.45
C ALA A 497 -19.81 26.59 -12.49
N PRO A 498 -21.13 26.43 -12.27
CA PRO A 498 -22.10 27.52 -12.28
C PRO A 498 -21.71 28.67 -11.35
N SER A 499 -22.10 29.91 -11.69
CA SER A 499 -21.84 31.05 -10.82
C SER A 499 -22.53 30.91 -9.48
N PRO A 500 -21.86 31.17 -8.32
CA PRO A 500 -22.53 31.17 -7.01
C PRO A 500 -23.73 32.14 -6.91
N ALA A 501 -23.80 33.15 -7.79
CA ALA A 501 -24.92 34.08 -7.84
C ALA A 501 -26.22 33.38 -8.26
N GLU A 502 -26.15 32.29 -9.03
CA GLU A 502 -27.31 31.56 -9.54
C GLU A 502 -28.06 30.76 -8.45
N PHE A 503 -27.39 30.39 -7.36
CA PHE A 503 -27.96 29.62 -6.25
C PHE A 503 -27.68 30.24 -4.86
N LYS A 504 -27.54 31.57 -4.81
CA LYS A 504 -27.21 32.30 -3.60
C LYS A 504 -28.26 32.12 -2.48
N GLU A 505 -29.53 31.95 -2.84
CA GLU A 505 -30.62 31.76 -1.88
C GLU A 505 -30.48 30.38 -1.19
N GLN A 506 -30.18 29.34 -1.95
CA GLN A 506 -29.95 28.00 -1.43
C GLN A 506 -28.74 28.00 -0.50
N THR A 507 -27.64 28.64 -0.91
CA THR A 507 -26.41 28.74 -0.08
C THR A 507 -26.72 29.43 1.24
N ARG A 508 -27.50 30.56 1.22
CA ARG A 508 -27.86 31.28 2.44
C ARG A 508 -28.77 30.44 3.37
N TYR A 509 -29.65 29.63 2.79
CA TYR A 509 -30.61 28.83 3.55
C TYR A 509 -29.98 27.60 4.18
N TYR A 510 -29.17 26.83 3.41
CA TYR A 510 -28.62 25.54 3.81
C TYR A 510 -27.25 25.64 4.46
N CYS A 511 -26.40 26.59 4.03
CA CYS A 511 -25.05 26.77 4.57
C CYS A 511 -25.01 27.88 5.61
N LYS A 512 -25.58 27.63 6.81
CA LYS A 512 -25.62 28.62 7.92
C LYS A 512 -24.22 28.80 8.50
N ASN A 513 -23.96 30.03 9.04
CA ASN A 513 -22.70 30.34 9.71
C ASN A 513 -22.37 29.31 10.81
N GLY A 514 -21.23 28.68 10.71
CA GLY A 514 -20.70 27.69 11.67
C GLY A 514 -20.84 26.22 11.25
N VAL A 515 -21.67 25.91 10.24
CA VAL A 515 -21.76 24.54 9.69
C VAL A 515 -20.82 24.38 8.52
N LYS A 516 -19.98 23.34 8.56
CA LYS A 516 -19.07 23.00 7.45
C LYS A 516 -19.84 22.27 6.35
N SER A 517 -20.61 23.02 5.55
CA SER A 517 -21.43 22.49 4.45
C SER A 517 -21.29 23.32 3.19
N HIS A 518 -21.66 22.71 2.05
CA HIS A 518 -21.70 23.36 0.74
C HIS A 518 -22.93 22.90 -0.05
N VAL A 519 -23.51 23.74 -0.89
CA VAL A 519 -24.64 23.39 -1.77
C VAL A 519 -24.30 23.71 -3.21
N GLU A 520 -24.63 22.80 -4.15
CA GLU A 520 -24.46 22.98 -5.60
C GLU A 520 -25.70 22.56 -6.38
N PRO A 521 -26.00 23.22 -7.51
CA PRO A 521 -27.02 22.80 -8.46
C PRO A 521 -26.45 21.80 -9.48
N PHE A 522 -27.25 20.77 -9.81
CA PHE A 522 -26.91 19.77 -10.82
C PHE A 522 -28.12 19.51 -11.75
N HIS A 523 -27.87 19.42 -13.06
CA HIS A 523 -28.88 19.02 -14.04
C HIS A 523 -28.81 17.51 -14.34
N TYR A 524 -27.86 16.79 -13.75
CA TYR A 524 -27.76 15.35 -13.80
C TYR A 524 -27.84 14.76 -12.41
N ARG A 525 -28.57 13.65 -12.25
CA ARG A 525 -28.54 12.87 -11.01
C ARG A 525 -27.44 11.86 -11.11
N PHE A 526 -26.43 12.02 -10.29
CA PHE A 526 -25.36 11.06 -10.16
C PHE A 526 -25.76 9.97 -9.16
N PRO A 527 -25.36 8.69 -9.38
CA PRO A 527 -25.68 7.61 -8.47
C PRO A 527 -25.06 7.90 -7.10
N GLU A 528 -25.87 7.74 -6.06
CA GLU A 528 -25.35 7.64 -4.71
C GLU A 528 -24.33 6.50 -4.66
N LYS A 529 -23.50 6.47 -3.62
CA LYS A 529 -22.39 5.54 -3.28
C LYS A 529 -22.40 4.10 -3.84
N SER A 530 -23.31 3.73 -4.69
CA SER A 530 -23.34 2.41 -5.31
C SER A 530 -22.04 2.18 -6.07
N LYS A 531 -21.23 1.19 -5.66
CA LYS A 531 -20.06 0.69 -6.39
C LYS A 531 -20.42 0.09 -7.76
N LYS A 532 -21.73 0.04 -8.10
CA LYS A 532 -22.20 -0.45 -9.39
C LYS A 532 -21.85 0.55 -10.48
N ALA A 533 -21.31 0.03 -11.59
CA ALA A 533 -21.18 0.80 -12.80
C ALA A 533 -22.53 1.44 -13.16
N LEU A 534 -22.50 2.64 -13.77
CA LEU A 534 -23.69 3.21 -14.36
C LEU A 534 -24.16 2.27 -15.48
N ASN A 535 -25.33 1.66 -15.30
CA ASN A 535 -25.94 0.86 -16.37
C ASN A 535 -26.44 1.73 -17.52
N GLU A 536 -26.65 3.03 -17.25
CA GLU A 536 -27.15 4.02 -18.22
C GLU A 536 -26.50 5.38 -17.95
N ILE A 537 -26.20 6.11 -19.02
CA ILE A 537 -25.73 7.50 -18.96
C ILE A 537 -26.82 8.37 -18.32
N PRO A 538 -26.53 9.19 -17.29
CA PRO A 538 -27.52 10.04 -16.65
C PRO A 538 -28.23 10.95 -17.64
N THR A 539 -29.56 11.02 -17.53
CA THR A 539 -30.38 11.91 -18.39
C THR A 539 -30.44 13.31 -17.80
N ARG A 540 -30.32 14.32 -18.66
CA ARG A 540 -30.39 15.72 -18.24
C ARG A 540 -31.77 16.08 -17.73
N LEU A 541 -31.84 16.67 -16.54
CA LEU A 541 -33.07 17.19 -15.92
C LEU A 541 -33.46 18.52 -16.53
N LYS A 542 -34.78 18.80 -16.58
CA LYS A 542 -35.31 20.11 -17.05
C LYS A 542 -35.03 21.25 -16.06
N GLN A 543 -34.94 20.94 -14.78
CA GLN A 543 -34.59 21.88 -13.71
C GLN A 543 -33.52 21.27 -12.84
N PRO A 544 -32.59 22.07 -12.30
CA PRO A 544 -31.53 21.55 -11.45
C PRO A 544 -32.09 21.00 -10.13
N VAL A 545 -31.45 19.95 -9.64
CA VAL A 545 -31.54 19.50 -8.24
C VAL A 545 -30.42 20.14 -7.45
N TYR A 546 -30.62 20.35 -6.16
CA TYR A 546 -29.61 20.92 -5.28
C TYR A 546 -29.07 19.84 -4.36
N MET A 547 -27.74 19.68 -4.34
CA MET A 547 -27.07 18.71 -3.47
C MET A 547 -26.33 19.45 -2.36
N LEU A 548 -26.60 19.05 -1.11
CA LEU A 548 -25.94 19.55 0.08
C LEU A 548 -24.83 18.57 0.49
N PHE A 549 -23.63 19.06 0.55
CA PHE A 549 -22.43 18.36 1.00
C PHE A 549 -22.16 18.71 2.45
N ASP A 550 -22.24 17.72 3.34
CA ASP A 550 -21.97 17.87 4.78
C ASP A 550 -20.57 17.34 5.10
N TYR A 551 -19.69 18.21 5.57
CA TYR A 551 -18.30 17.87 5.91
C TYR A 551 -18.10 17.58 7.40
N GLU A 552 -19.13 17.69 8.23
CA GLU A 552 -19.07 17.34 9.65
C GLU A 552 -19.35 15.84 9.84
N ASN A 553 -20.22 15.27 9.02
CA ASN A 553 -20.60 13.86 9.04
C ASN A 553 -20.03 13.15 7.80
N ARG A 554 -18.75 12.80 7.87
CA ARG A 554 -18.07 12.12 6.77
C ARG A 554 -18.24 10.61 6.84
N ASP A 555 -18.18 9.97 5.68
CA ASP A 555 -18.16 8.52 5.62
C ASP A 555 -16.91 7.97 6.33
N PRO A 556 -17.06 6.95 7.19
CA PRO A 556 -15.93 6.40 7.95
C PRO A 556 -14.94 5.58 7.12
N LEU A 557 -15.34 5.12 5.92
CA LEU A 557 -14.49 4.25 5.07
C LEU A 557 -13.63 5.07 4.11
N ASP A 558 -14.23 6.05 3.41
CA ASP A 558 -13.58 6.82 2.35
C ASP A 558 -13.39 8.31 2.67
N HIS A 559 -13.93 8.77 3.82
CA HIS A 559 -13.91 10.16 4.28
C HIS A 559 -14.57 11.17 3.34
N GLN A 560 -15.44 10.71 2.42
CA GLN A 560 -16.25 11.58 1.57
C GLN A 560 -17.31 12.33 2.40
N ALA A 561 -17.78 13.47 1.86
CA ALA A 561 -18.86 14.22 2.49
C ALA A 561 -20.18 13.42 2.45
N HIS A 562 -21.00 13.53 3.46
CA HIS A 562 -22.38 13.05 3.34
C HIS A 562 -23.17 13.99 2.42
N VAL A 563 -23.85 13.43 1.41
CA VAL A 563 -24.54 14.20 0.38
C VAL A 563 -26.06 13.96 0.45
N THR A 564 -26.83 15.02 0.41
CA THR A 564 -28.31 14.97 0.48
C THR A 564 -28.94 15.87 -0.58
N GLU A 565 -29.91 15.36 -1.33
CA GLU A 565 -30.74 16.20 -2.21
C GLU A 565 -31.65 17.11 -1.35
N VAL A 566 -31.62 18.40 -1.62
CA VAL A 566 -32.38 19.40 -0.87
C VAL A 566 -33.33 20.18 -1.78
N ALA A 567 -34.44 20.67 -1.21
CA ALA A 567 -35.46 21.41 -1.96
C ALA A 567 -34.96 22.78 -2.44
N ALA A 568 -35.40 23.21 -3.62
CA ALA A 568 -35.20 24.58 -4.07
C ALA A 568 -35.95 25.55 -3.15
N VAL A 569 -35.22 26.57 -2.68
CA VAL A 569 -35.79 27.62 -1.78
C VAL A 569 -36.12 28.84 -2.62
N SER A 570 -37.35 29.39 -2.46
CA SER A 570 -37.76 30.67 -3.06
C SER A 570 -37.86 31.77 -2.00
N MET A 571 -37.61 33.03 -2.38
CA MET A 571 -37.69 34.21 -1.48
C MET A 571 -39.03 34.36 -0.71
N ALA A 572 -40.08 33.68 -1.16
CA ALA A 572 -41.39 33.70 -0.49
C ALA A 572 -41.46 32.94 0.85
N GLU A 573 -40.48 32.05 1.12
CA GLU A 573 -40.47 31.22 2.34
C GLU A 573 -39.64 31.82 3.49
N GLU A 574 -38.69 32.73 3.22
CA GLU A 574 -37.93 33.43 4.27
C GLU A 574 -38.82 34.28 5.19
N THR A 575 -39.90 34.87 4.65
CA THR A 575 -40.82 35.70 5.43
C THR A 575 -41.72 34.91 6.39
N LYS A 576 -41.94 33.61 6.14
CA LYS A 576 -42.74 32.74 7.02
C LYS A 576 -41.95 32.13 8.18
N SER A 577 -40.66 31.89 8.02
CA SER A 577 -39.81 31.33 9.10
C SER A 577 -39.34 32.43 10.07
N ALA A 578 -39.06 33.63 9.58
CA ALA A 578 -38.73 34.80 10.43
C ALA A 578 -39.90 35.32 11.25
N GLY A 579 -41.14 35.10 10.79
CA GLY A 579 -42.37 35.44 11.51
C GLY A 579 -42.71 34.47 12.64
N LYS A 580 -42.29 33.22 12.59
CA LYS A 580 -42.53 32.23 13.67
C LYS A 580 -41.51 32.27 14.81
N ALA A 581 -40.34 32.89 14.63
CA ALA A 581 -39.33 33.06 15.67
C ALA A 581 -39.55 34.34 16.54
N LYS A 582 -40.59 35.13 16.27
CA LYS A 582 -40.96 36.33 17.06
C LYS A 582 -42.23 36.17 17.93
N LEU A 583 -42.77 34.96 17.99
CA LEU A 583 -43.94 34.63 18.80
C LEU A 583 -43.74 33.30 19.56
N CYS A 584 -42.71 33.21 20.35
CA CYS A 584 -42.63 32.34 21.51
C CYS A 584 -41.61 32.93 22.50
#